data_395449a796bcafb68f81d701c0efde43
#
_entry.id   395449a796bcafb68f81d701c0efde43
#
_cell.length_a   1.000
_cell.length_b   1.000
_cell.length_c   1.000
_cell.angle_alpha   90.00
_cell.angle_beta   90.00
_cell.angle_gamma   90.00
#
_symmetry.space_group_name_H-M   'P 1'
#
loop_
_entity.id
_entity.type
_entity.pdbx_description
1 polymer ?
#
loop_
_entity_poly.entity_id
_entity_poly.type
_entity_poly.pdbx_seq_one_letter_code
_entity_poly.pdbx_strand_id
1 'polypeptide(L)'
;MPACIDSIRECLEGAAPSIVATCDTDGTPNASYASQVQYVDGQHVALSFQFFNKTRQNILANPRATAVVIDPFTVARYVLDLAYLRTETAGPLFESMKAKLAGIASHTGMAGVFRLLGSDVYQVLEIESVPGKQRPALPPGRSLLAAVRRAAQRLSGCTDLAALLDEALASLAAEF
;
A
#
# COMPACT_ATOMS: atom_id res chain seq x y z
N MET A 1 3.63 3.56 23.49
CA MET A 1 4.98 3.47 22.91
C MET A 1 4.92 4.16 21.56
N PRO A 2 5.95 4.89 21.13
CA PRO A 2 5.98 5.42 19.77
C PRO A 2 5.85 4.26 18.78
N ALA A 3 5.13 4.47 17.68
CA ALA A 3 4.99 3.47 16.63
C ALA A 3 6.36 3.22 15.98
N CYS A 4 6.69 1.95 15.72
CA CYS A 4 7.85 1.58 14.93
C CYS A 4 7.40 0.97 13.60
N ILE A 5 8.27 0.92 12.60
CA ILE A 5 7.95 0.40 11.27
C ILE A 5 7.37 -1.02 11.35
N ASP A 6 7.95 -1.87 12.18
CA ASP A 6 7.49 -3.26 12.35
C ASP A 6 6.06 -3.35 12.91
N SER A 7 5.66 -2.39 13.75
CA SER A 7 4.30 -2.36 14.34
C SER A 7 3.21 -1.94 13.36
N ILE A 8 3.59 -1.31 12.24
CA ILE A 8 2.66 -0.84 11.18
C ILE A 8 2.87 -1.58 9.86
N ARG A 9 3.48 -2.74 9.91
CA ARG A 9 3.87 -3.51 8.72
C ARG A 9 2.72 -3.76 7.76
N GLU A 10 1.51 -4.01 8.26
CA GLU A 10 0.30 -4.22 7.45
C GLU A 10 -0.03 -3.01 6.55
N CYS A 11 0.33 -1.80 6.99
CA CYS A 11 0.18 -0.59 6.18
C CYS A 11 1.17 -0.53 5.01
N LEU A 12 2.25 -1.33 5.06
CA LEU A 12 3.40 -1.26 4.17
C LEU A 12 3.49 -2.45 3.20
N GLU A 13 2.39 -3.18 3.02
CA GLU A 13 2.32 -4.30 2.08
C GLU A 13 1.73 -3.93 0.71
N GLY A 14 1.44 -2.64 0.49
CA GLY A 14 0.93 -2.13 -0.78
C GLY A 14 -0.55 -2.46 -1.03
N ALA A 15 -1.31 -2.79 0.01
CA ALA A 15 -2.73 -3.12 -0.10
C ALA A 15 -3.61 -1.88 -0.29
N ALA A 16 -3.16 -0.72 0.18
CA ALA A 16 -3.86 0.55 0.04
C ALA A 16 -2.95 1.60 -0.59
N PRO A 17 -3.45 2.44 -1.51
CA PRO A 17 -2.67 3.57 -2.03
C PRO A 17 -2.41 4.57 -0.90
N SER A 18 -1.25 5.21 -0.95
CA SER A 18 -0.77 6.15 0.05
C SER A 18 -0.73 7.57 -0.53
N ILE A 19 -0.91 8.57 0.33
CA ILE A 19 -0.72 9.98 -0.04
C ILE A 19 0.71 10.35 0.30
N VAL A 20 1.40 11.00 -0.64
CA VAL A 20 2.77 11.49 -0.46
C VAL A 20 2.79 13.00 -0.67
N ALA A 21 3.26 13.73 0.31
CA ALA A 21 3.49 15.17 0.26
C ALA A 21 4.99 15.46 0.14
N THR A 22 5.34 16.41 -0.70
CA THR A 22 6.71 16.91 -0.93
C THR A 22 6.67 18.42 -1.10
N CYS A 23 7.78 19.09 -0.97
CA CYS A 23 7.91 20.48 -1.37
C CYS A 23 9.21 20.69 -2.15
N ASP A 24 9.25 21.72 -2.98
CA ASP A 24 10.48 22.11 -3.67
C ASP A 24 11.36 23.01 -2.78
N THR A 25 12.41 23.57 -3.35
CA THR A 25 13.41 24.35 -2.61
C THR A 25 12.90 25.71 -2.14
N ASP A 26 11.85 26.25 -2.73
CA ASP A 26 11.20 27.49 -2.31
C ASP A 26 9.99 27.27 -1.39
N GLY A 27 9.73 26.00 -1.02
CA GLY A 27 8.66 25.63 -0.10
C GLY A 27 7.31 25.40 -0.76
N THR A 28 7.20 25.44 -2.10
CA THR A 28 5.93 25.17 -2.79
C THR A 28 5.52 23.68 -2.59
N PRO A 29 4.35 23.42 -1.98
CA PRO A 29 3.93 22.08 -1.67
C PRO A 29 3.40 21.33 -2.91
N ASN A 30 3.50 20.02 -2.87
CA ASN A 30 2.90 19.12 -3.83
C ASN A 30 2.42 17.85 -3.12
N ALA A 31 1.24 17.37 -3.49
CA ALA A 31 0.70 16.11 -3.01
C ALA A 31 0.37 15.19 -4.17
N SER A 32 0.64 13.91 -4.00
CA SER A 32 0.39 12.88 -5.01
C SER A 32 0.04 11.55 -4.36
N TYR A 33 -0.45 10.60 -5.18
CA TYR A 33 -0.65 9.23 -4.75
C TYR A 33 0.56 8.38 -5.09
N ALA A 34 1.02 7.56 -4.13
CA ALA A 34 1.90 6.44 -4.38
C ALA A 34 1.05 5.16 -4.40
N SER A 35 1.16 4.37 -5.45
CA SER A 35 0.44 3.08 -5.56
C SER A 35 0.89 2.08 -4.51
N GLN A 36 2.13 2.20 -4.05
CA GLN A 36 2.72 1.33 -3.04
C GLN A 36 3.65 2.11 -2.11
N VAL A 37 3.54 1.85 -0.83
CA VAL A 37 4.59 2.01 0.16
C VAL A 37 4.91 0.62 0.67
N GLN A 38 6.14 0.16 0.50
CA GLN A 38 6.58 -1.18 0.84
C GLN A 38 7.59 -1.17 1.98
N TYR A 39 7.42 -2.09 2.91
CA TYR A 39 8.41 -2.39 3.95
C TYR A 39 9.73 -2.87 3.32
N VAL A 40 10.83 -2.31 3.77
CA VAL A 40 12.18 -2.76 3.42
C VAL A 40 12.84 -3.43 4.62
N ASP A 41 12.96 -2.69 5.72
CA ASP A 41 13.49 -3.16 7.00
C ASP A 41 12.99 -2.27 8.16
N GLY A 42 13.48 -2.48 9.37
CA GLY A 42 13.08 -1.75 10.58
C GLY A 42 13.36 -0.24 10.58
N GLN A 43 14.00 0.30 9.54
CA GLN A 43 14.33 1.73 9.40
C GLN A 43 13.94 2.31 8.06
N HIS A 44 13.60 1.48 7.05
CA HIS A 44 13.41 1.91 5.67
C HIS A 44 12.10 1.42 5.07
N VAL A 45 11.54 2.28 4.22
CA VAL A 45 10.42 1.96 3.33
C VAL A 45 10.78 2.30 1.89
N ALA A 46 10.09 1.70 0.93
CA ALA A 46 10.24 2.03 -0.48
C ALA A 46 8.91 2.48 -1.08
N LEU A 47 8.95 3.56 -1.85
CA LEU A 47 7.81 4.09 -2.59
C LEU A 47 7.95 3.77 -4.08
N SER A 48 6.82 3.42 -4.72
CA SER A 48 6.81 3.16 -6.16
C SER A 48 6.98 4.46 -6.95
N PHE A 49 8.01 4.51 -7.78
CA PHE A 49 8.22 5.57 -8.76
C PHE A 49 7.76 5.10 -10.13
N GLN A 50 6.74 5.78 -10.72
CA GLN A 50 6.10 5.36 -11.97
C GLN A 50 6.13 6.44 -13.06
N PHE A 51 6.18 7.73 -12.70
CA PHE A 51 6.07 8.83 -13.63
C PHE A 51 7.07 9.94 -13.30
N PHE A 52 7.57 10.64 -14.32
CA PHE A 52 8.24 11.92 -14.13
C PHE A 52 7.19 12.97 -13.77
N ASN A 53 7.11 13.31 -12.50
CA ASN A 53 6.16 14.27 -11.98
C ASN A 53 6.82 15.26 -11.02
N LYS A 54 6.06 16.23 -10.55
CA LYS A 54 6.52 17.24 -9.59
C LYS A 54 7.06 16.59 -8.30
N THR A 55 6.45 15.50 -7.83
CA THR A 55 6.94 14.75 -6.65
C THR A 55 8.39 14.33 -6.83
N ARG A 56 8.74 13.75 -7.98
CA ARG A 56 10.11 13.31 -8.28
C ARG A 56 11.08 14.48 -8.33
N GLN A 57 10.68 15.58 -8.99
CA GLN A 57 11.50 16.80 -9.05
C GLN A 57 11.77 17.35 -7.65
N ASN A 58 10.74 17.41 -6.82
CA ASN A 58 10.85 17.88 -5.45
C ASN A 58 11.82 17.02 -4.62
N ILE A 59 11.66 15.68 -4.65
CA ILE A 59 12.51 14.77 -3.89
C ILE A 59 14.00 14.88 -4.28
N LEU A 60 14.30 15.09 -5.56
CA LEU A 60 15.68 15.26 -6.01
C LEU A 60 16.27 16.60 -5.58
N ALA A 61 15.46 17.63 -5.44
CA ALA A 61 15.88 18.97 -5.00
C ALA A 61 15.83 19.14 -3.46
N ASN A 62 14.85 18.54 -2.82
CA ASN A 62 14.64 18.53 -1.37
C ASN A 62 14.29 17.10 -0.94
N PRO A 63 15.25 16.34 -0.40
CA PRO A 63 15.10 14.91 -0.13
C PRO A 63 14.20 14.60 1.08
N ARG A 64 13.16 15.38 1.30
CA ARG A 64 12.17 15.21 2.38
C ARG A 64 10.80 14.95 1.80
N ALA A 65 10.09 14.00 2.41
CA ALA A 65 8.71 13.69 2.05
C ALA A 65 7.93 13.29 3.30
N THR A 66 6.62 13.45 3.24
CA THR A 66 5.70 12.93 4.24
C THR A 66 4.76 11.95 3.53
N ALA A 67 4.59 10.74 4.08
CA ALA A 67 3.65 9.76 3.55
C ALA A 67 2.57 9.44 4.58
N VAL A 68 1.31 9.35 4.12
CA VAL A 68 0.19 8.87 4.93
C VAL A 68 -0.12 7.45 4.50
N VAL A 69 0.05 6.50 5.41
CA VAL A 69 -0.25 5.09 5.21
C VAL A 69 -1.46 4.66 6.04
N ILE A 70 -2.18 3.66 5.57
CA ILE A 70 -3.44 3.19 6.15
C ILE A 70 -3.37 1.68 6.36
N ASP A 71 -3.70 1.23 7.55
CA ASP A 71 -3.92 -0.18 7.82
C ASP A 71 -5.19 -0.66 7.09
N PRO A 72 -5.09 -1.63 6.18
CA PRO A 72 -6.22 -2.06 5.37
C PRO A 72 -7.33 -2.76 6.16
N PHE A 73 -7.03 -3.24 7.37
CA PHE A 73 -7.97 -3.97 8.22
C PHE A 73 -8.64 -3.07 9.26
N THR A 74 -7.85 -2.32 10.00
CA THR A 74 -8.32 -1.49 11.11
C THR A 74 -8.66 -0.06 10.70
N VAL A 75 -8.22 0.38 9.51
CA VAL A 75 -8.30 1.76 9.02
C VAL A 75 -7.51 2.74 9.91
N ALA A 76 -6.62 2.23 10.75
CA ALA A 76 -5.65 3.05 11.46
C ALA A 76 -4.75 3.78 10.45
N ARG A 77 -4.42 5.05 10.75
CA ARG A 77 -3.63 5.90 9.86
C ARG A 77 -2.37 6.35 10.57
N TYR A 78 -1.29 6.40 9.80
CA TYR A 78 0.01 6.85 10.28
C TYR A 78 0.62 7.84 9.29
N VAL A 79 1.27 8.86 9.82
CA VAL A 79 2.08 9.81 9.07
C VAL A 79 3.53 9.40 9.25
N LEU A 80 4.25 9.25 8.15
CA LEU A 80 5.67 8.93 8.12
C LEU A 80 6.44 10.16 7.64
N ASP A 81 7.39 10.65 8.43
CA ASP A 81 8.41 11.56 7.95
C ASP A 81 9.56 10.79 7.33
N LEU A 82 9.90 11.14 6.10
CA LEU A 82 10.77 10.38 5.23
C LEU A 82 11.95 11.22 4.72
N ALA A 83 13.15 10.62 4.74
CA ALA A 83 14.32 11.13 4.05
C ALA A 83 14.69 10.21 2.88
N TYR A 84 14.69 10.75 1.66
CA TYR A 84 15.08 10.01 0.47
C TYR A 84 16.57 9.63 0.53
N LEU A 85 16.87 8.40 0.18
CA LEU A 85 18.23 7.87 0.15
C LEU A 85 18.71 7.56 -1.27
N ARG A 86 17.94 6.76 -2.01
CA ARG A 86 18.32 6.26 -3.34
C ARG A 86 17.13 5.70 -4.09
N THR A 87 17.31 5.50 -5.39
CA THR A 87 16.37 4.76 -6.26
C THR A 87 17.00 3.45 -6.71
N GLU A 88 16.29 2.36 -6.56
CA GLU A 88 16.65 1.06 -7.12
C GLU A 88 15.83 0.80 -8.39
N THR A 89 16.50 0.50 -9.50
CA THR A 89 15.90 0.21 -10.81
C THR A 89 16.07 -1.24 -11.24
N ALA A 90 16.70 -2.04 -10.38
CA ALA A 90 16.92 -3.48 -10.53
C ALA A 90 17.13 -4.11 -9.14
N GLY A 91 17.16 -5.43 -9.08
CA GLY A 91 17.40 -6.18 -7.84
C GLY A 91 16.12 -6.63 -7.13
N PRO A 92 16.25 -7.37 -6.01
CA PRO A 92 15.14 -8.05 -5.37
C PRO A 92 13.99 -7.12 -4.95
N LEU A 93 14.29 -5.95 -4.40
CA LEU A 93 13.29 -4.98 -3.98
C LEU A 93 12.49 -4.45 -5.18
N PHE A 94 13.19 -4.05 -6.25
CA PHE A 94 12.56 -3.56 -7.48
C PHE A 94 11.65 -4.62 -8.11
N GLU A 95 12.13 -5.86 -8.27
CA GLU A 95 11.34 -6.95 -8.87
C GLU A 95 10.14 -7.33 -8.00
N SER A 96 10.27 -7.32 -6.67
CA SER A 96 9.15 -7.53 -5.74
C SER A 96 8.07 -6.45 -5.90
N MET A 97 8.45 -5.17 -5.91
CA MET A 97 7.52 -4.05 -6.09
C MET A 97 6.86 -4.07 -7.46
N LYS A 98 7.60 -4.42 -8.51
CA LYS A 98 7.08 -4.57 -9.87
C LYS A 98 6.04 -5.69 -9.99
N ALA A 99 6.28 -6.83 -9.35
CA ALA A 99 5.31 -7.94 -9.31
C ALA A 99 4.03 -7.56 -8.56
N LYS A 100 4.15 -6.90 -7.40
CA LYS A 100 2.98 -6.39 -6.64
C LYS A 100 2.19 -5.35 -7.45
N LEU A 101 2.88 -4.43 -8.13
CA LEU A 101 2.22 -3.43 -8.97
C LEU A 101 1.45 -4.06 -10.13
N ALA A 102 2.01 -5.08 -10.77
CA ALA A 102 1.32 -5.85 -11.80
C ALA A 102 0.06 -6.56 -11.25
N GLY A 103 0.12 -7.09 -10.03
CA GLY A 103 -1.03 -7.64 -9.32
C GLY A 103 -2.13 -6.60 -9.10
N ILE A 104 -1.80 -5.42 -8.57
CA ILE A 104 -2.74 -4.30 -8.38
C ILE A 104 -3.39 -3.91 -9.71
N ALA A 105 -2.58 -3.75 -10.77
CA ALA A 105 -3.07 -3.38 -12.09
C ALA A 105 -4.04 -4.42 -12.67
N SER A 106 -3.80 -5.71 -12.46
CA SER A 106 -4.67 -6.77 -12.94
C SER A 106 -6.05 -6.74 -12.26
N HIS A 107 -6.10 -6.47 -10.95
CA HIS A 107 -7.36 -6.36 -10.20
C HIS A 107 -8.20 -5.14 -10.58
N THR A 108 -7.56 -4.06 -11.01
CA THR A 108 -8.25 -2.82 -11.42
C THR A 108 -8.57 -2.77 -12.91
N GLY A 109 -8.30 -3.82 -13.66
CA GLY A 109 -8.48 -3.84 -15.12
C GLY A 109 -7.49 -2.94 -15.87
N MET A 110 -6.41 -2.51 -15.23
CA MET A 110 -5.39 -1.60 -15.75
C MET A 110 -4.07 -2.32 -16.09
N ALA A 111 -4.15 -3.60 -16.46
CA ALA A 111 -2.97 -4.38 -16.85
C ALA A 111 -2.19 -3.66 -17.96
N GLY A 112 -0.87 -3.52 -17.77
CA GLY A 112 0.02 -2.84 -18.72
C GLY A 112 0.04 -1.31 -18.65
N VAL A 113 -0.87 -0.68 -17.89
CA VAL A 113 -0.91 0.79 -17.71
C VAL A 113 0.16 1.25 -16.72
N PHE A 114 0.33 0.51 -15.61
CA PHE A 114 1.32 0.86 -14.59
C PHE A 114 2.68 0.27 -14.92
N ARG A 115 3.68 1.14 -14.99
CA ARG A 115 5.08 0.75 -15.19
C ARG A 115 5.93 1.29 -14.05
N LEU A 116 6.52 0.40 -13.28
CA LEU A 116 7.49 0.78 -12.26
C LEU A 116 8.78 1.25 -12.97
N LEU A 117 9.21 2.46 -12.69
CA LEU A 117 10.46 3.04 -13.18
C LEU A 117 11.57 2.93 -12.14
N GLY A 118 11.21 2.84 -10.87
CA GLY A 118 12.15 2.67 -9.77
C GLY A 118 11.43 2.46 -8.44
N SER A 119 12.18 1.97 -7.48
CA SER A 119 11.82 1.86 -6.07
C SER A 119 12.61 2.92 -5.31
N ASP A 120 11.95 4.00 -4.92
CA ASP A 120 12.57 5.08 -4.15
C ASP A 120 12.66 4.66 -2.68
N VAL A 121 13.86 4.44 -2.18
CA VAL A 121 14.12 4.03 -0.80
C VAL A 121 14.28 5.25 0.10
N TYR A 122 13.57 5.23 1.21
CA TYR A 122 13.58 6.29 2.23
C TYR A 122 13.92 5.73 3.60
N GLN A 123 14.65 6.49 4.37
CA GLN A 123 14.74 6.32 5.81
C GLN A 123 13.49 6.91 6.46
N VAL A 124 12.88 6.18 7.37
CA VAL A 124 11.80 6.68 8.21
C VAL A 124 12.40 7.41 9.41
N LEU A 125 12.08 8.67 9.55
CA LEU A 125 12.61 9.52 10.62
C LEU A 125 11.68 9.55 11.82
N GLU A 126 10.36 9.62 11.55
CA GLU A 126 9.32 9.67 12.57
C GLU A 126 8.06 8.96 12.07
N ILE A 127 7.30 8.40 12.99
CA ILE A 127 5.99 7.79 12.76
C ILE A 127 5.01 8.38 13.76
N GLU A 128 4.00 9.07 13.25
CA GLU A 128 2.93 9.64 14.05
C GLU A 128 1.62 8.89 13.79
N SER A 129 0.92 8.48 14.86
CA SER A 129 -0.42 7.91 14.76
C SER A 129 -1.47 9.00 14.63
N VAL A 130 -2.30 8.94 13.60
CA VAL A 130 -3.38 9.91 13.39
C VAL A 130 -4.61 9.49 14.20
N PRO A 131 -5.08 10.32 15.15
CA PRO A 131 -6.30 10.02 15.89
C PRO A 131 -7.51 9.84 14.96
N GLY A 132 -8.36 8.85 15.26
CA GLY A 132 -9.56 8.62 14.47
C GLY A 132 -10.26 7.33 14.82
N LYS A 133 -11.43 7.13 14.20
CA LYS A 133 -12.18 5.88 14.32
C LYS A 133 -11.39 4.74 13.65
N GLN A 134 -11.17 3.68 14.41
CA GLN A 134 -10.57 2.45 13.91
C GLN A 134 -11.60 1.32 13.94
N ARG A 135 -11.44 0.32 13.10
CA ARG A 135 -12.21 -0.92 13.16
C ARG A 135 -11.53 -1.86 14.16
N PRO A 136 -12.28 -2.75 14.82
CA PRO A 136 -11.68 -3.81 15.60
C PRO A 136 -10.70 -4.63 14.75
N ALA A 137 -9.58 -5.01 15.33
CA ALA A 137 -8.65 -5.93 14.68
C ALA A 137 -9.35 -7.27 14.39
N LEU A 138 -8.93 -7.92 13.31
CA LEU A 138 -9.43 -9.26 13.00
C LEU A 138 -9.09 -10.22 14.15
N PRO A 139 -9.99 -11.15 14.50
CA PRO A 139 -9.71 -12.14 15.53
C PRO A 139 -8.43 -12.93 15.22
N PRO A 140 -7.57 -13.19 16.21
CA PRO A 140 -6.38 -13.99 16.01
C PRO A 140 -6.75 -15.38 15.47
N GLY A 141 -5.97 -15.90 14.54
CA GLY A 141 -6.19 -17.19 13.90
C GLY A 141 -7.14 -17.20 12.71
N ARG A 142 -7.75 -16.08 12.34
CA ARG A 142 -8.58 -15.97 11.14
C ARG A 142 -7.68 -15.88 9.88
N SER A 143 -7.74 -16.91 9.05
CA SER A 143 -7.03 -16.94 7.76
C SER A 143 -7.92 -16.38 6.66
N LEU A 144 -7.64 -15.15 6.20
CA LEU A 144 -8.34 -14.56 5.05
C LEU A 144 -8.15 -15.37 3.77
N LEU A 145 -6.99 -15.99 3.59
CA LEU A 145 -6.73 -16.86 2.44
C LEU A 145 -7.65 -18.10 2.46
N ALA A 146 -7.86 -18.69 3.63
CA ALA A 146 -8.79 -19.82 3.77
C ALA A 146 -10.25 -19.37 3.53
N ALA A 147 -10.64 -18.17 4.00
CA ALA A 147 -11.97 -17.59 3.74
C ALA A 147 -12.20 -17.36 2.24
N VAL A 148 -11.26 -16.71 1.56
CA VAL A 148 -11.32 -16.49 0.09
C VAL A 148 -11.39 -17.82 -0.66
N ARG A 149 -10.61 -18.83 -0.26
CA ARG A 149 -10.65 -20.15 -0.89
C ARG A 149 -12.04 -20.80 -0.74
N ARG A 150 -12.64 -20.77 0.45
CA ARG A 150 -13.98 -21.32 0.67
C ARG A 150 -15.03 -20.58 -0.16
N ALA A 151 -14.99 -19.26 -0.19
CA ALA A 151 -15.89 -18.45 -1.02
C ALA A 151 -15.74 -18.80 -2.52
N ALA A 152 -14.51 -18.85 -3.03
CA ALA A 152 -14.25 -19.23 -4.41
C ALA A 152 -14.76 -20.64 -4.76
N GLN A 153 -14.62 -21.62 -3.86
CA GLN A 153 -15.15 -22.97 -4.05
C GLN A 153 -16.68 -23.00 -4.14
N ARG A 154 -17.38 -22.21 -3.32
CA ARG A 154 -18.86 -22.11 -3.36
C ARG A 154 -19.32 -21.43 -4.66
N LEU A 155 -18.71 -20.32 -5.02
CA LEU A 155 -19.05 -19.58 -6.23
C LEU A 155 -18.81 -20.38 -7.51
N SER A 156 -17.81 -21.26 -7.54
CA SER A 156 -17.52 -22.11 -8.71
C SER A 156 -18.62 -23.12 -9.04
N GLY A 157 -19.51 -23.41 -8.09
CA GLY A 157 -20.67 -24.27 -8.29
C GLY A 157 -21.93 -23.55 -8.83
N CYS A 158 -21.92 -22.21 -8.89
CA CYS A 158 -23.06 -21.44 -9.37
C CYS A 158 -23.11 -21.44 -10.91
N THR A 159 -24.32 -21.68 -11.46
CA THR A 159 -24.52 -21.83 -12.92
C THR A 159 -25.22 -20.62 -13.53
N ASP A 160 -25.79 -19.74 -12.74
CA ASP A 160 -26.45 -18.52 -13.19
C ASP A 160 -26.06 -17.31 -12.32
N LEU A 161 -26.33 -16.11 -12.84
CA LEU A 161 -25.92 -14.85 -12.20
C LEU A 161 -26.61 -14.62 -10.84
N ALA A 162 -27.90 -14.96 -10.73
CA ALA A 162 -28.65 -14.74 -9.50
C ALA A 162 -28.10 -15.59 -8.36
N ALA A 163 -27.91 -16.91 -8.61
CA ALA A 163 -27.33 -17.83 -7.66
C ALA A 163 -25.89 -17.43 -7.30
N LEU A 164 -25.11 -16.92 -8.25
CA LEU A 164 -23.75 -16.44 -8.00
C LEU A 164 -23.73 -15.21 -7.09
N LEU A 165 -24.64 -14.25 -7.29
CA LEU A 165 -24.74 -13.05 -6.44
C LEU A 165 -25.23 -13.40 -5.03
N ASP A 166 -26.23 -14.27 -4.90
CA ASP A 166 -26.73 -14.72 -3.59
C ASP A 166 -25.64 -15.45 -2.81
N GLU A 167 -24.91 -16.36 -3.46
CA GLU A 167 -23.81 -17.09 -2.82
C GLU A 167 -22.64 -16.16 -2.48
N ALA A 168 -22.36 -15.14 -3.30
CA ALA A 168 -21.34 -14.14 -3.00
C ALA A 168 -21.69 -13.35 -1.73
N LEU A 169 -22.94 -12.88 -1.63
CA LEU A 169 -23.42 -12.16 -0.44
C LEU A 169 -23.41 -13.05 0.80
N ALA A 170 -23.88 -14.29 0.68
CA ALA A 170 -23.85 -15.26 1.78
C ALA A 170 -22.41 -15.59 2.23
N SER A 171 -21.51 -15.75 1.29
CA SER A 171 -20.08 -15.99 1.58
C SER A 171 -19.42 -14.81 2.27
N LEU A 172 -19.71 -13.57 1.82
CA LEU A 172 -19.21 -12.37 2.49
C LEU A 172 -19.76 -12.25 3.93
N ALA A 173 -21.04 -12.46 4.12
CA ALA A 173 -21.66 -12.38 5.45
C ALA A 173 -21.15 -13.46 6.42
N ALA A 174 -20.77 -14.64 5.92
CA ALA A 174 -20.26 -15.75 6.73
C ALA A 174 -18.77 -15.62 7.06
N GLU A 175 -18.00 -14.97 6.19
CA GLU A 175 -16.53 -14.96 6.30
C GLU A 175 -15.98 -13.59 6.74
N PHE A 176 -16.78 -12.51 6.67
CA PHE A 176 -16.35 -11.15 6.98
C PHE A 176 -17.35 -10.39 7.86
#